data_faa105c39f53eb270a83d422e08fa8ef
#
_entry.id   faa105c39f53eb270a83d422e08fa8ef
#
_cell.length_a   1.000
_cell.length_b   1.000
_cell.length_c   1.000
_cell.angle_alpha   90.00
_cell.angle_beta   90.00
_cell.angle_gamma   90.00
#
_symmetry.space_group_name_H-M   'P 1'
#
loop_
_entity.id
_entity.type
_entity.pdbx_description
1 polymer ?
#
loop_
_entity_poly.entity_id
_entity_poly.type
_entity_poly.pdbx_seq_one_letter_code
_entity_poly.pdbx_strand_id
1 'polypeptide(L)'
;MYTPSNDECGPPTTKGKVTLQGEARALPKRGLSQKTCQKYKIYRDGDFLRHYYYSATGALLGCKVKSKDKTFWYEGDSDGSFYAQHLFPTSGKRIVITEGELDAASCFECMPGWPMVSLPSGAASAKKAVKANLELLQGYDDIVLFFDNDEPGVKAAEECAGVLPPGKVRIARLASYKDASEALQNNDVQAVTRAIYDAKPYRPDGIIEGRNLLELVTTPLPPNDYEYGFKGLDQLLHGIRYGELVTITAGSGIGKSSFCRQLATSLLQKKGRVGYLALEESNRRTALGLMSSAVGKPLHIGEHDRADLTKIYDSTLATWDLYLFDGFGSFDPDIIYNRIEYMATGLDTRIIFLDHLSILLSGLDGDERRMIDTTMTRLRSLVERTGISLFLVSHLRRNHSDQGHEEGARVSLGQLRGSAAIAQLSDACIALERDQQSGNEHSDTTVRVLKNRYSGETGIACKLKYNLDTCRFTEDETQSYDFDPTTDF
;
A
#
# COMPACT_ATOMS: atom_id res chain seq x y z
N MET A 1 -13.18 -26.89 -21.21
CA MET A 1 -11.91 -27.36 -21.81
C MET A 1 -11.02 -26.15 -21.95
N TYR A 2 -10.06 -26.05 -21.09
CA TYR A 2 -9.09 -24.94 -21.04
C TYR A 2 -7.84 -25.45 -21.78
N THR A 3 -7.52 -24.83 -22.91
CA THR A 3 -6.26 -25.08 -23.62
C THR A 3 -5.20 -24.19 -22.99
N PRO A 4 -4.07 -24.76 -22.48
CA PRO A 4 -2.98 -23.93 -21.97
C PRO A 4 -2.24 -23.28 -23.15
N SER A 5 -1.98 -21.97 -23.02
CA SER A 5 -1.14 -21.17 -23.93
C SER A 5 0.30 -21.65 -23.90
N ASN A 6 0.88 -21.88 -25.08
CA ASN A 6 2.24 -22.29 -25.34
C ASN A 6 3.27 -21.13 -25.15
N ASP A 7 3.61 -20.77 -23.92
CA ASP A 7 4.66 -19.76 -23.68
C ASP A 7 5.77 -20.22 -22.71
N GLU A 8 5.99 -21.52 -22.57
CA GLU A 8 7.13 -22.10 -21.82
C GLU A 8 8.11 -22.91 -22.67
N CYS A 9 8.38 -22.51 -23.90
CA CYS A 9 9.42 -23.14 -24.68
C CYS A 9 10.65 -22.23 -24.70
N GLY A 10 11.63 -22.49 -23.83
CA GLY A 10 12.98 -21.98 -23.99
C GLY A 10 13.55 -22.36 -25.38
N PRO A 11 14.61 -21.67 -25.86
CA PRO A 11 15.16 -21.93 -27.19
C PRO A 11 15.49 -23.42 -27.39
N PRO A 12 15.24 -23.99 -28.58
CA PRO A 12 15.50 -25.39 -28.84
C PRO A 12 16.96 -25.73 -28.54
N THR A 13 17.19 -26.75 -27.72
CA THR A 13 18.52 -27.22 -27.34
C THR A 13 18.84 -28.50 -28.10
N THR A 14 19.96 -28.51 -28.81
CA THR A 14 20.56 -29.75 -29.37
C THR A 14 21.60 -30.28 -28.41
N LYS A 15 21.34 -31.44 -27.81
CA LYS A 15 22.34 -32.14 -26.96
C LYS A 15 23.44 -32.71 -27.82
N GLY A 16 24.70 -32.42 -27.52
CA GLY A 16 25.85 -32.96 -28.21
C GLY A 16 27.14 -32.22 -27.86
N LYS A 17 28.29 -32.83 -28.24
CA LYS A 17 29.59 -32.20 -28.01
C LYS A 17 29.76 -31.00 -28.93
N VAL A 18 29.88 -29.82 -28.34
CA VAL A 18 30.06 -28.55 -29.07
C VAL A 18 31.51 -28.39 -29.50
N THR A 19 31.73 -27.96 -30.74
CA THR A 19 33.04 -27.60 -31.27
C THR A 19 33.05 -26.13 -31.65
N LEU A 20 34.23 -25.49 -31.57
CA LEU A 20 34.39 -24.11 -31.98
C LEU A 20 34.19 -23.95 -33.48
N GLN A 21 33.26 -23.10 -33.88
CA GLN A 21 32.97 -22.77 -35.28
C GLN A 21 33.07 -21.25 -35.46
N GLY A 22 33.50 -20.79 -36.65
CA GLY A 22 33.70 -19.40 -36.94
C GLY A 22 34.99 -18.82 -36.36
N GLU A 23 35.11 -17.52 -36.37
CA GLU A 23 36.30 -16.77 -35.92
C GLU A 23 35.92 -15.58 -35.08
N ALA A 24 36.74 -15.28 -34.06
CA ALA A 24 36.59 -14.05 -33.29
C ALA A 24 37.10 -12.86 -34.10
N ARG A 25 36.19 -12.08 -34.63
CA ARG A 25 36.45 -10.86 -35.39
C ARG A 25 35.84 -9.65 -34.66
N ALA A 26 36.39 -8.46 -34.91
CA ALA A 26 35.76 -7.22 -34.43
C ALA A 26 34.33 -7.11 -34.94
N LEU A 27 33.46 -6.51 -34.13
CA LEU A 27 32.07 -6.18 -34.46
C LEU A 27 31.90 -4.64 -34.50
N PRO A 28 32.39 -3.95 -35.58
CA PRO A 28 32.42 -2.48 -35.58
C PRO A 28 31.05 -1.83 -35.41
N LYS A 29 29.99 -2.43 -35.96
CA LYS A 29 28.59 -1.96 -35.75
C LYS A 29 28.11 -2.06 -34.30
N ARG A 30 28.83 -2.81 -33.47
CA ARG A 30 28.58 -2.98 -32.05
C ARG A 30 29.59 -2.28 -31.17
N GLY A 31 30.59 -1.61 -31.75
CA GLY A 31 31.68 -0.98 -31.02
C GLY A 31 32.65 -1.98 -30.36
N LEU A 32 32.59 -3.29 -30.68
CA LEU A 32 33.40 -4.29 -30.03
C LEU A 32 34.69 -4.58 -30.80
N SER A 33 35.83 -4.49 -30.11
CA SER A 33 37.14 -4.81 -30.66
C SER A 33 37.33 -6.35 -30.85
N GLN A 34 38.25 -6.74 -31.75
CA GLN A 34 38.61 -8.14 -31.91
C GLN A 34 39.14 -8.75 -30.61
N LYS A 35 39.89 -7.98 -29.82
CA LYS A 35 40.43 -8.41 -28.52
C LYS A 35 39.33 -8.79 -27.54
N THR A 36 38.27 -7.98 -27.44
CA THR A 36 37.12 -8.27 -26.60
C THR A 36 36.36 -9.50 -27.12
N CYS A 37 36.13 -9.60 -28.43
CA CYS A 37 35.46 -10.76 -29.00
C CYS A 37 36.25 -12.05 -28.75
N GLN A 38 37.58 -12.02 -28.85
CA GLN A 38 38.46 -13.17 -28.54
C GLN A 38 38.37 -13.56 -27.06
N LYS A 39 38.42 -12.58 -26.18
CA LYS A 39 38.31 -12.80 -24.72
C LYS A 39 36.96 -13.39 -24.34
N TYR A 40 35.87 -12.80 -24.82
CA TYR A 40 34.52 -13.25 -24.53
C TYR A 40 34.04 -14.45 -25.37
N LYS A 41 34.88 -14.97 -26.24
CA LYS A 41 34.54 -16.10 -27.11
C LYS A 41 33.30 -15.84 -27.96
N ILE A 42 33.23 -14.63 -28.52
CA ILE A 42 32.21 -14.19 -29.47
C ILE A 42 32.75 -14.41 -30.87
N TYR A 43 32.17 -15.36 -31.59
CA TYR A 43 32.66 -15.80 -32.89
C TYR A 43 31.62 -15.52 -33.96
N ARG A 44 32.07 -15.08 -35.12
CA ARG A 44 31.25 -14.93 -36.33
C ARG A 44 31.44 -16.13 -37.24
N ASP A 45 30.35 -16.82 -37.54
CA ASP A 45 30.28 -17.98 -38.42
C ASP A 45 29.24 -17.68 -39.52
N GLY A 46 29.75 -17.16 -40.68
CA GLY A 46 28.87 -16.66 -41.74
C GLY A 46 27.90 -15.58 -41.25
N ASP A 47 26.63 -15.92 -41.28
CA ASP A 47 25.53 -15.05 -40.82
C ASP A 47 25.16 -15.20 -39.34
N PHE A 48 25.81 -16.11 -38.67
CA PHE A 48 25.57 -16.42 -37.28
C PHE A 48 26.58 -15.72 -36.37
N LEU A 49 26.10 -15.31 -35.18
CA LEU A 49 26.93 -14.88 -34.07
C LEU A 49 26.86 -15.93 -32.97
N ARG A 50 28.01 -16.47 -32.58
CA ARG A 50 28.14 -17.57 -31.64
C ARG A 50 28.77 -17.07 -30.34
N HIS A 51 28.11 -17.33 -29.22
CA HIS A 51 28.58 -17.05 -27.87
C HIS A 51 28.89 -18.37 -27.18
N TYR A 52 30.15 -18.64 -26.93
CA TYR A 52 30.59 -19.90 -26.34
C TYR A 52 30.62 -19.84 -24.82
N TYR A 53 29.95 -20.80 -24.19
CA TYR A 53 29.85 -20.93 -22.75
C TYR A 53 30.85 -21.93 -22.22
N TYR A 54 31.47 -21.57 -21.10
CA TYR A 54 32.48 -22.40 -20.44
C TYR A 54 32.07 -22.58 -18.97
N SER A 55 32.43 -23.77 -18.42
CA SER A 55 32.31 -24.00 -16.98
C SER A 55 33.26 -23.10 -16.18
N ALA A 56 33.06 -23.01 -14.88
CA ALA A 56 33.97 -22.30 -13.98
C ALA A 56 35.43 -22.81 -14.07
N THR A 57 35.65 -24.07 -14.47
CA THR A 57 36.97 -24.68 -14.68
C THR A 57 37.54 -24.47 -16.09
N GLY A 58 36.81 -23.76 -16.96
CA GLY A 58 37.26 -23.47 -18.33
C GLY A 58 36.98 -24.57 -19.37
N ALA A 59 36.14 -25.55 -19.06
CA ALA A 59 35.70 -26.56 -20.05
C ALA A 59 34.57 -25.97 -20.92
N LEU A 60 34.64 -26.18 -22.26
CA LEU A 60 33.58 -25.75 -23.18
C LEU A 60 32.31 -26.57 -22.92
N LEU A 61 31.22 -25.89 -22.59
CA LEU A 61 29.90 -26.48 -22.28
C LEU A 61 28.96 -26.40 -23.48
N GLY A 62 28.80 -25.23 -24.02
CA GLY A 62 27.78 -24.97 -25.04
C GLY A 62 28.00 -23.70 -25.82
N CYS A 63 27.08 -23.42 -26.71
CA CYS A 63 27.11 -22.26 -27.57
C CYS A 63 25.68 -21.71 -27.77
N LYS A 64 25.49 -20.44 -27.49
CA LYS A 64 24.28 -19.72 -27.89
C LYS A 64 24.51 -19.11 -29.25
N VAL A 65 23.68 -19.49 -30.21
CA VAL A 65 23.78 -19.04 -31.60
C VAL A 65 22.68 -18.08 -31.92
N LYS A 66 23.03 -16.93 -32.50
CA LYS A 66 22.08 -15.88 -32.93
C LYS A 66 22.17 -15.70 -34.42
N SER A 67 21.03 -15.79 -35.12
CA SER A 67 20.89 -15.48 -36.54
C SER A 67 20.71 -14.00 -36.83
N LYS A 68 20.78 -13.62 -38.10
CA LYS A 68 20.44 -12.24 -38.55
C LYS A 68 19.00 -11.85 -38.26
N ASP A 69 18.06 -12.81 -38.32
CA ASP A 69 16.64 -12.62 -38.10
C ASP A 69 16.28 -12.54 -36.61
N LYS A 70 17.28 -12.38 -35.73
CA LYS A 70 17.15 -12.32 -34.28
C LYS A 70 16.61 -13.61 -33.62
N THR A 71 16.50 -14.72 -34.35
CA THR A 71 16.26 -16.03 -33.75
C THR A 71 17.52 -16.54 -33.06
N PHE A 72 17.35 -17.25 -31.96
CA PHE A 72 18.48 -17.85 -31.25
C PHE A 72 18.14 -19.25 -30.75
N TRP A 73 19.15 -20.10 -30.66
CA TRP A 73 19.06 -21.44 -30.09
C TRP A 73 20.32 -21.74 -29.31
N TYR A 74 20.31 -22.81 -28.55
CA TYR A 74 21.45 -23.25 -27.75
C TYR A 74 21.90 -24.65 -28.19
N GLU A 75 23.22 -24.80 -28.38
CA GLU A 75 23.90 -26.05 -28.72
C GLU A 75 24.74 -26.49 -27.53
N GLY A 76 24.67 -27.78 -27.12
CA GLY A 76 25.43 -28.34 -26.02
C GLY A 76 24.74 -28.30 -24.66
N ASP A 77 25.54 -28.32 -23.59
CA ASP A 77 25.08 -28.37 -22.21
C ASP A 77 25.27 -27.02 -21.49
N SER A 78 24.50 -26.81 -20.42
CA SER A 78 24.61 -25.66 -19.53
C SER A 78 24.63 -26.15 -18.09
N ASP A 79 25.57 -25.63 -17.30
CA ASP A 79 25.67 -25.88 -15.86
C ASP A 79 25.07 -24.79 -15.03
N GLY A 80 24.43 -23.79 -15.68
CA GLY A 80 23.83 -22.63 -15.02
C GLY A 80 24.81 -21.52 -14.64
N SER A 81 26.09 -21.65 -15.01
CA SER A 81 27.09 -20.59 -14.81
C SER A 81 26.75 -19.33 -15.62
N PHE A 82 27.18 -18.16 -15.13
CA PHE A 82 27.11 -16.95 -15.92
C PHE A 82 27.99 -17.02 -17.17
N TYR A 83 27.55 -16.37 -18.23
CA TYR A 83 28.39 -16.21 -19.41
C TYR A 83 29.66 -15.40 -19.05
N ALA A 84 30.80 -15.89 -19.55
CA ALA A 84 32.13 -15.33 -19.29
C ALA A 84 32.61 -15.41 -17.83
N GLN A 85 31.93 -16.14 -16.93
CA GLN A 85 32.32 -16.31 -15.54
C GLN A 85 33.76 -16.86 -15.40
N HIS A 86 34.18 -17.81 -16.25
CA HIS A 86 35.50 -18.42 -16.25
C HIS A 86 36.65 -17.44 -16.52
N LEU A 87 36.38 -16.24 -17.01
CA LEU A 87 37.37 -15.21 -17.34
C LEU A 87 37.86 -14.42 -16.12
N PHE A 88 37.15 -14.54 -15.00
CA PHE A 88 37.35 -13.71 -13.85
C PHE A 88 37.52 -14.51 -12.56
N PRO A 89 38.19 -13.96 -11.54
CA PRO A 89 38.36 -14.64 -10.27
C PRO A 89 37.01 -14.85 -9.56
N THR A 90 36.97 -15.80 -8.63
CA THR A 90 35.79 -16.14 -7.85
C THR A 90 35.50 -15.15 -6.68
N SER A 91 36.37 -14.15 -6.50
CA SER A 91 36.22 -13.14 -5.49
C SER A 91 36.86 -11.80 -5.94
N GLY A 92 36.43 -10.69 -5.36
CA GLY A 92 36.97 -9.39 -5.69
C GLY A 92 36.13 -8.24 -5.17
N LYS A 93 36.53 -7.02 -5.53
CA LYS A 93 35.85 -5.81 -5.07
C LYS A 93 34.49 -5.63 -5.70
N ARG A 94 34.33 -5.90 -7.01
CA ARG A 94 33.06 -5.67 -7.72
C ARG A 94 32.92 -6.62 -8.90
N ILE A 95 31.69 -7.11 -9.10
CA ILE A 95 31.27 -7.84 -10.29
C ILE A 95 30.05 -7.14 -10.89
N VAL A 96 29.98 -7.06 -12.21
CA VAL A 96 28.82 -6.54 -12.95
C VAL A 96 28.14 -7.68 -13.67
N ILE A 97 26.83 -7.80 -13.48
CA ILE A 97 25.98 -8.82 -14.12
C ILE A 97 25.04 -8.09 -15.08
N THR A 98 25.16 -8.39 -16.37
CA THR A 98 24.26 -7.84 -17.41
C THR A 98 23.21 -8.87 -17.81
N GLU A 99 22.19 -8.44 -18.54
CA GLU A 99 21.16 -9.36 -19.04
C GLU A 99 21.68 -10.20 -20.23
N GLY A 100 22.36 -9.59 -21.17
CA GLY A 100 22.82 -10.20 -22.40
C GLY A 100 24.33 -10.32 -22.52
N GLU A 101 24.79 -11.27 -23.36
CA GLU A 101 26.22 -11.57 -23.59
C GLU A 101 26.95 -10.39 -24.22
N LEU A 102 26.27 -9.68 -25.16
CA LEU A 102 26.85 -8.51 -25.81
C LEU A 102 26.98 -7.33 -24.84
N ASP A 103 26.08 -7.22 -23.87
CA ASP A 103 26.16 -6.17 -22.87
C ASP A 103 27.32 -6.36 -21.91
N ALA A 104 27.58 -7.62 -21.49
CA ALA A 104 28.80 -7.94 -20.72
C ALA A 104 30.07 -7.59 -21.50
N ALA A 105 30.11 -7.97 -22.76
CA ALA A 105 31.26 -7.62 -23.64
C ALA A 105 31.39 -6.11 -23.84
N SER A 106 30.26 -5.39 -23.99
CA SER A 106 30.25 -3.93 -24.14
C SER A 106 30.69 -3.21 -22.87
N CYS A 107 30.25 -3.67 -21.71
CA CYS A 107 30.75 -3.17 -20.43
C CYS A 107 32.26 -3.40 -20.29
N PHE A 108 32.76 -4.57 -20.69
CA PHE A 108 34.20 -4.86 -20.65
C PHE A 108 35.01 -4.04 -21.66
N GLU A 109 34.47 -3.77 -22.84
CA GLU A 109 35.11 -2.85 -23.82
C GLU A 109 35.26 -1.45 -23.22
N CYS A 110 34.24 -0.98 -22.49
CA CYS A 110 34.25 0.33 -21.80
C CYS A 110 35.19 0.36 -20.58
N MET A 111 35.30 -0.77 -19.85
CA MET A 111 36.06 -0.88 -18.59
C MET A 111 36.90 -2.16 -18.56
N PRO A 112 37.98 -2.23 -19.32
CA PRO A 112 38.82 -3.41 -19.40
C PRO A 112 39.38 -3.81 -18.03
N GLY A 113 39.33 -5.13 -17.74
CA GLY A 113 39.87 -5.66 -16.48
C GLY A 113 38.88 -5.87 -15.36
N TRP A 114 37.68 -5.32 -15.46
CA TRP A 114 36.62 -5.53 -14.48
C TRP A 114 35.85 -6.83 -14.76
N PRO A 115 35.41 -7.55 -13.70
CA PRO A 115 34.52 -8.69 -13.84
C PRO A 115 33.16 -8.29 -14.40
N MET A 116 32.93 -8.66 -15.67
CA MET A 116 31.69 -8.39 -16.40
C MET A 116 31.14 -9.70 -16.93
N VAL A 117 30.01 -10.15 -16.40
CA VAL A 117 29.36 -11.42 -16.77
C VAL A 117 27.92 -11.17 -17.20
N SER A 118 27.30 -12.12 -17.88
CA SER A 118 25.88 -12.02 -18.16
C SER A 118 25.08 -13.22 -17.73
N LEU A 119 23.75 -13.01 -17.61
CA LEU A 119 22.80 -14.10 -17.40
C LEU A 119 22.86 -15.10 -18.57
N PRO A 120 22.69 -16.42 -18.30
CA PRO A 120 22.69 -17.42 -19.38
C PRO A 120 21.43 -17.37 -20.24
N SER A 121 20.30 -16.93 -19.74
CA SER A 121 19.00 -17.05 -20.39
C SER A 121 18.09 -15.81 -20.24
N GLY A 122 18.66 -14.62 -20.07
CA GLY A 122 17.91 -13.35 -19.99
C GLY A 122 17.08 -13.16 -18.71
N ALA A 123 16.27 -12.08 -18.72
CA ALA A 123 15.53 -11.59 -17.55
C ALA A 123 14.59 -12.63 -16.91
N ALA A 124 13.84 -13.39 -17.71
CA ALA A 124 12.83 -14.33 -17.19
C ALA A 124 13.40 -15.42 -16.26
N SER A 125 14.66 -15.79 -16.43
CA SER A 125 15.35 -16.79 -15.59
C SER A 125 16.40 -16.20 -14.65
N ALA A 126 16.51 -14.88 -14.59
CA ALA A 126 17.57 -14.17 -13.87
C ALA A 126 17.68 -14.57 -12.40
N LYS A 127 16.57 -14.58 -11.67
CA LYS A 127 16.52 -14.97 -10.26
C LYS A 127 17.03 -16.40 -10.01
N LYS A 128 16.70 -17.33 -10.90
CA LYS A 128 17.17 -18.72 -10.82
C LYS A 128 18.69 -18.79 -11.06
N ALA A 129 19.19 -18.07 -12.08
CA ALA A 129 20.62 -18.03 -12.39
C ALA A 129 21.43 -17.38 -11.25
N VAL A 130 20.94 -16.27 -10.67
CA VAL A 130 21.57 -15.61 -9.52
C VAL A 130 21.62 -16.54 -8.31
N LYS A 131 20.52 -17.24 -8.00
CA LYS A 131 20.49 -18.23 -6.90
C LYS A 131 21.47 -19.37 -7.09
N ALA A 132 21.62 -19.87 -8.32
CA ALA A 132 22.55 -20.95 -8.62
C ALA A 132 24.02 -20.54 -8.45
N ASN A 133 24.33 -19.23 -8.53
CA ASN A 133 25.70 -18.69 -8.46
C ASN A 133 25.92 -17.86 -7.18
N LEU A 134 25.13 -18.06 -6.12
CA LEU A 134 25.26 -17.30 -4.86
C LEU A 134 26.64 -17.41 -4.23
N GLU A 135 27.25 -18.58 -4.25
CA GLU A 135 28.57 -18.80 -3.68
C GLU A 135 29.64 -17.93 -4.36
N LEU A 136 29.63 -17.88 -5.69
CA LEU A 136 30.50 -17.00 -6.47
C LEU A 136 30.25 -15.51 -6.06
N LEU A 137 28.98 -15.11 -6.02
CA LEU A 137 28.60 -13.72 -5.79
C LEU A 137 28.91 -13.26 -4.37
N GLN A 138 28.87 -14.16 -3.38
CA GLN A 138 29.30 -13.86 -2.01
C GLN A 138 30.79 -13.50 -1.91
N GLY A 139 31.61 -13.97 -2.83
CA GLY A 139 33.04 -13.65 -2.90
C GLY A 139 33.34 -12.20 -3.30
N TYR A 140 32.36 -11.45 -3.77
CA TYR A 140 32.51 -10.03 -4.14
C TYR A 140 31.98 -9.09 -3.07
N ASP A 141 32.62 -7.91 -2.94
CA ASP A 141 32.17 -6.89 -2.00
C ASP A 141 30.94 -6.13 -2.54
N ASP A 142 30.96 -5.81 -3.84
CA ASP A 142 29.87 -5.14 -4.55
C ASP A 142 29.38 -6.01 -5.73
N ILE A 143 28.07 -6.16 -5.87
CA ILE A 143 27.40 -6.83 -6.99
C ILE A 143 26.56 -5.80 -7.71
N VAL A 144 26.90 -5.46 -8.95
CA VAL A 144 26.16 -4.49 -9.76
C VAL A 144 25.27 -5.25 -10.74
N LEU A 145 23.96 -5.10 -10.60
CA LEU A 145 22.98 -5.58 -11.58
C LEU A 145 22.77 -4.49 -12.63
N PHE A 146 23.12 -4.78 -13.88
CA PHE A 146 23.05 -3.86 -15.00
C PHE A 146 22.24 -4.50 -16.13
N PHE A 147 20.92 -4.61 -15.92
CA PHE A 147 19.98 -5.21 -16.85
C PHE A 147 19.37 -4.14 -17.77
N ASP A 148 18.63 -4.59 -18.78
CA ASP A 148 17.96 -3.72 -19.73
C ASP A 148 17.06 -2.70 -19.02
N ASN A 149 16.97 -1.52 -19.58
CA ASN A 149 16.18 -0.42 -19.01
C ASN A 149 14.72 -0.44 -19.50
N ASP A 150 14.15 -1.64 -19.63
CA ASP A 150 12.75 -1.89 -19.91
C ASP A 150 12.06 -2.51 -18.70
N GLU A 151 10.72 -2.62 -18.72
CA GLU A 151 9.94 -3.12 -17.58
C GLU A 151 10.36 -4.52 -17.12
N PRO A 152 10.57 -5.52 -18.01
CA PRO A 152 11.06 -6.85 -17.62
C PRO A 152 12.44 -6.80 -16.96
N GLY A 153 13.39 -6.03 -17.50
CA GLY A 153 14.75 -5.90 -16.98
C GLY A 153 14.78 -5.23 -15.61
N VAL A 154 13.96 -4.19 -15.42
CA VAL A 154 13.79 -3.50 -14.13
C VAL A 154 13.28 -4.47 -13.06
N LYS A 155 12.21 -5.20 -13.34
CA LYS A 155 11.62 -6.18 -12.43
C LYS A 155 12.58 -7.31 -12.10
N ALA A 156 13.28 -7.84 -13.10
CA ALA A 156 14.27 -8.89 -12.90
C ALA A 156 15.43 -8.44 -12.01
N ALA A 157 15.91 -7.19 -12.16
CA ALA A 157 16.95 -6.62 -11.30
C ALA A 157 16.50 -6.55 -9.84
N GLU A 158 15.28 -6.11 -9.56
CA GLU A 158 14.71 -6.04 -8.22
C GLU A 158 14.52 -7.43 -7.59
N GLU A 159 13.98 -8.38 -8.36
CA GLU A 159 13.83 -9.78 -7.92
C GLU A 159 15.18 -10.47 -7.62
N CYS A 160 16.21 -10.19 -8.42
CA CYS A 160 17.56 -10.68 -8.19
C CYS A 160 18.19 -10.03 -6.96
N ALA A 161 18.02 -8.72 -6.80
CA ALA A 161 18.54 -8.00 -5.66
C ALA A 161 17.97 -8.50 -4.33
N GLY A 162 16.68 -8.88 -4.32
CA GLY A 162 16.02 -9.42 -3.13
C GLY A 162 16.51 -10.80 -2.67
N VAL A 163 17.30 -11.52 -3.47
CA VAL A 163 17.86 -12.83 -3.10
C VAL A 163 19.38 -12.82 -2.88
N LEU A 164 20.01 -11.69 -3.13
CA LEU A 164 21.44 -11.46 -2.93
C LEU A 164 21.73 -10.95 -1.52
N PRO A 165 22.99 -11.06 -1.04
CA PRO A 165 23.36 -10.59 0.29
C PRO A 165 23.05 -9.11 0.50
N PRO A 166 22.31 -8.74 1.57
CA PRO A 166 21.98 -7.36 1.89
C PRO A 166 23.22 -6.47 1.98
N GLY A 167 23.11 -5.26 1.43
CA GLY A 167 24.18 -4.26 1.48
C GLY A 167 25.26 -4.38 0.40
N LYS A 168 25.34 -5.52 -0.31
CA LYS A 168 26.32 -5.72 -1.41
C LYS A 168 25.77 -5.38 -2.79
N VAL A 169 24.47 -5.22 -2.94
CA VAL A 169 23.80 -5.08 -4.25
C VAL A 169 23.61 -3.63 -4.63
N ARG A 170 23.95 -3.34 -5.87
CA ARG A 170 23.69 -2.05 -6.52
C ARG A 170 22.98 -2.28 -7.85
N ILE A 171 22.14 -1.35 -8.26
CA ILE A 171 21.46 -1.38 -9.55
C ILE A 171 22.00 -0.22 -10.38
N ALA A 172 22.56 -0.55 -11.54
CA ALA A 172 23.01 0.39 -12.55
C ALA A 172 21.89 0.63 -13.57
N ARG A 173 21.71 1.88 -13.99
CA ARG A 173 20.72 2.29 -15.01
C ARG A 173 21.32 3.31 -15.95
N LEU A 174 20.97 3.24 -17.23
CA LEU A 174 21.29 4.23 -18.24
C LEU A 174 20.16 5.25 -18.34
N ALA A 175 20.49 6.52 -18.48
CA ALA A 175 19.49 7.58 -18.60
C ALA A 175 18.84 7.64 -19.99
N SER A 176 19.61 7.31 -21.04
CA SER A 176 19.22 7.56 -22.43
C SER A 176 19.28 6.35 -23.36
N TYR A 177 19.72 5.21 -22.87
CA TYR A 177 19.89 3.98 -23.65
C TYR A 177 19.16 2.83 -23.00
N LYS A 178 18.74 1.86 -23.83
CA LYS A 178 18.10 0.64 -23.35
C LYS A 178 19.07 -0.26 -22.61
N ASP A 179 20.25 -0.50 -23.19
CA ASP A 179 21.26 -1.43 -22.69
C ASP A 179 22.70 -0.91 -22.94
N ALA A 180 23.68 -1.59 -22.37
CA ALA A 180 25.08 -1.20 -22.50
C ALA A 180 25.62 -1.34 -23.95
N SER A 181 25.09 -2.29 -24.71
CA SER A 181 25.45 -2.48 -26.10
C SER A 181 24.98 -1.31 -26.99
N GLU A 182 23.78 -0.80 -26.73
CA GLU A 182 23.26 0.40 -27.44
C GLU A 182 24.10 1.64 -27.12
N ALA A 183 24.44 1.86 -25.85
CA ALA A 183 25.30 2.97 -25.46
C ALA A 183 26.66 2.93 -26.17
N LEU A 184 27.30 1.74 -26.21
CA LEU A 184 28.57 1.55 -26.89
C LEU A 184 28.45 1.75 -28.41
N GLN A 185 27.36 1.32 -29.06
CA GLN A 185 27.10 1.55 -30.48
C GLN A 185 27.02 3.04 -30.81
N ASN A 186 26.58 3.86 -29.88
CA ASN A 186 26.58 5.32 -30.00
C ASN A 186 27.89 5.98 -29.52
N ASN A 187 28.94 5.18 -29.28
CA ASN A 187 30.25 5.62 -28.79
C ASN A 187 30.19 6.33 -27.41
N ASP A 188 29.16 6.12 -26.63
CA ASP A 188 29.01 6.72 -25.30
C ASP A 188 29.58 5.80 -24.19
N VAL A 189 30.90 5.65 -24.20
CA VAL A 189 31.64 4.91 -23.17
C VAL A 189 31.42 5.51 -21.78
N GLN A 190 31.24 6.83 -21.71
CA GLN A 190 31.05 7.52 -20.43
C GLN A 190 29.72 7.19 -19.79
N ALA A 191 28.64 7.00 -20.58
CA ALA A 191 27.35 6.60 -20.05
C ALA A 191 27.43 5.24 -19.34
N VAL A 192 28.05 4.24 -19.97
CA VAL A 192 28.25 2.90 -19.38
C VAL A 192 29.10 2.97 -18.11
N THR A 193 30.22 3.70 -18.17
CA THR A 193 31.14 3.84 -17.04
C THR A 193 30.47 4.51 -15.86
N ARG A 194 29.76 5.62 -16.08
CA ARG A 194 29.02 6.33 -15.04
C ARG A 194 27.91 5.48 -14.45
N ALA A 195 27.14 4.76 -15.27
CA ALA A 195 26.07 3.89 -14.80
C ALA A 195 26.59 2.84 -13.79
N ILE A 196 27.77 2.28 -14.03
CA ILE A 196 28.40 1.29 -13.15
C ILE A 196 28.97 1.93 -11.88
N TYR A 197 29.63 3.10 -11.98
CA TYR A 197 30.19 3.80 -10.83
C TYR A 197 29.12 4.40 -9.94
N ASP A 198 28.09 5.00 -10.52
CA ASP A 198 27.00 5.69 -9.84
C ASP A 198 25.82 4.73 -9.51
N ALA A 199 26.03 3.40 -9.69
CA ALA A 199 25.04 2.39 -9.39
C ALA A 199 24.52 2.55 -7.96
N LYS A 200 23.20 2.68 -7.83
CA LYS A 200 22.55 2.95 -6.55
C LYS A 200 22.45 1.68 -5.71
N PRO A 201 22.77 1.73 -4.41
CA PRO A 201 22.52 0.60 -3.52
C PRO A 201 21.06 0.16 -3.60
N TYR A 202 20.85 -1.14 -3.78
CA TYR A 202 19.50 -1.69 -3.70
C TYR A 202 18.98 -1.61 -2.28
N ARG A 203 17.80 -1.11 -2.13
CA ARG A 203 17.04 -1.12 -0.89
C ARG A 203 15.69 -1.73 -1.17
N PRO A 204 15.25 -2.69 -0.36
CA PRO A 204 13.88 -3.20 -0.44
C PRO A 204 12.88 -2.05 -0.34
N ASP A 205 11.74 -2.20 -1.02
CA ASP A 205 10.64 -1.25 -0.91
C ASP A 205 10.29 -0.97 0.55
N GLY A 206 9.97 0.28 0.84
CA GLY A 206 9.60 0.73 2.18
C GLY A 206 10.76 1.22 3.06
N ILE A 207 12.03 1.13 2.60
CA ILE A 207 13.18 1.71 3.33
C ILE A 207 13.60 3.03 2.69
N ILE A 208 13.37 4.14 3.38
CA ILE A 208 13.70 5.50 2.94
C ILE A 208 14.81 6.06 3.82
N GLU A 209 15.81 6.72 3.22
CA GLU A 209 16.82 7.46 3.99
C GLU A 209 16.24 8.74 4.59
N GLY A 210 16.48 8.97 5.89
CA GLY A 210 16.03 10.19 6.56
C GLY A 210 16.46 11.49 5.85
N ARG A 211 17.64 11.51 5.22
CA ARG A 211 18.12 12.67 4.44
C ARG A 211 17.27 13.02 3.22
N ASN A 212 16.49 12.06 2.71
CA ASN A 212 15.60 12.23 1.54
C ASN A 212 14.18 12.67 1.95
N LEU A 213 13.91 12.83 3.25
CA LEU A 213 12.60 13.21 3.77
C LEU A 213 12.38 14.72 3.87
N LEU A 214 13.35 15.56 3.47
CA LEU A 214 13.25 17.02 3.62
C LEU A 214 11.95 17.56 3.00
N GLU A 215 11.67 17.21 1.77
CA GLU A 215 10.46 17.67 1.06
C GLU A 215 9.18 17.18 1.74
N LEU A 216 9.17 15.92 2.19
CA LEU A 216 8.03 15.33 2.88
C LEU A 216 7.74 16.04 4.22
N VAL A 217 8.77 16.35 5.02
CA VAL A 217 8.58 16.97 6.35
C VAL A 217 8.36 18.49 6.27
N THR A 218 8.79 19.13 5.19
CA THR A 218 8.58 20.56 4.98
C THR A 218 7.32 20.91 4.18
N THR A 219 6.69 19.91 3.54
CA THR A 219 5.39 20.09 2.89
C THR A 219 4.34 20.26 3.97
N PRO A 220 3.63 21.42 4.02
CA PRO A 220 2.56 21.61 4.98
C PRO A 220 1.50 20.52 4.85
N LEU A 221 1.04 19.98 5.97
CA LEU A 221 -0.14 19.12 5.96
C LEU A 221 -1.32 19.93 5.41
N PRO A 222 -2.22 19.32 4.62
CA PRO A 222 -3.44 20.01 4.20
C PRO A 222 -4.16 20.53 5.44
N PRO A 223 -4.69 21.76 5.41
CA PRO A 223 -5.46 22.28 6.54
C PRO A 223 -6.61 21.34 6.87
N ASN A 224 -6.98 21.26 8.14
CA ASN A 224 -8.16 20.54 8.57
C ASN A 224 -9.39 21.30 8.05
N ASP A 225 -9.93 20.88 6.91
CA ASP A 225 -11.05 21.55 6.26
C ASP A 225 -12.36 21.37 7.04
N TYR A 226 -12.37 20.41 7.99
CA TYR A 226 -13.59 20.02 8.70
C TYR A 226 -13.37 19.90 10.21
N GLU A 227 -14.37 20.36 10.92
CA GLU A 227 -14.53 20.25 12.37
C GLU A 227 -15.59 19.21 12.70
N TYR A 228 -15.54 18.64 13.89
CA TYR A 228 -16.59 17.77 14.44
C TYR A 228 -17.90 18.54 14.64
N GLY A 229 -17.82 19.86 14.82
CA GLY A 229 -18.97 20.71 15.08
C GLY A 229 -19.41 20.71 16.53
N PHE A 230 -18.59 20.21 17.43
CA PHE A 230 -18.69 20.31 18.88
C PHE A 230 -17.40 20.91 19.40
N LYS A 231 -17.47 22.08 20.05
CA LYS A 231 -16.30 22.87 20.45
C LYS A 231 -15.29 22.07 21.28
N GLY A 232 -15.78 21.32 22.27
CA GLY A 232 -14.89 20.52 23.12
C GLY A 232 -14.19 19.39 22.37
N LEU A 233 -14.85 18.75 21.40
CA LEU A 233 -14.20 17.77 20.54
C LEU A 233 -13.15 18.41 19.63
N ASP A 234 -13.49 19.55 19.03
CA ASP A 234 -12.59 20.27 18.13
C ASP A 234 -11.36 20.81 18.88
N GLN A 235 -11.49 21.18 20.14
CA GLN A 235 -10.37 21.56 21.00
C GLN A 235 -9.44 20.39 21.28
N LEU A 236 -9.95 19.22 21.69
CA LEU A 236 -9.13 18.05 22.03
C LEU A 236 -8.56 17.33 20.80
N LEU A 237 -9.36 17.21 19.73
CA LEU A 237 -8.98 16.46 18.54
C LEU A 237 -8.38 17.32 17.43
N HIS A 238 -8.43 18.66 17.56
CA HIS A 238 -7.92 19.61 16.57
C HIS A 238 -8.53 19.42 15.17
N GLY A 239 -9.84 19.13 15.09
CA GLY A 239 -10.59 18.90 13.86
C GLY A 239 -10.40 17.49 13.26
N ILE A 240 -11.04 17.27 12.11
CA ILE A 240 -11.03 15.98 11.39
C ILE A 240 -9.83 15.95 10.43
N ARG A 241 -8.97 14.96 10.55
CA ARG A 241 -7.80 14.79 9.70
C ARG A 241 -7.97 13.62 8.73
N TYR A 242 -7.54 13.81 7.51
CA TYR A 242 -7.46 12.73 6.54
C TYR A 242 -6.39 11.69 6.90
N GLY A 243 -6.64 10.42 6.54
CA GLY A 243 -5.76 9.31 6.88
C GLY A 243 -5.94 8.78 8.30
N GLU A 244 -7.01 9.17 9.01
CA GLU A 244 -7.30 8.70 10.37
C GLU A 244 -8.48 7.73 10.44
N LEU A 245 -8.31 6.73 11.30
CA LEU A 245 -9.37 5.81 11.74
C LEU A 245 -9.88 6.28 13.10
N VAL A 246 -11.10 6.82 13.12
CA VAL A 246 -11.76 7.32 14.33
C VAL A 246 -12.83 6.32 14.78
N THR A 247 -12.66 5.74 15.96
CA THR A 247 -13.68 4.83 16.52
C THR A 247 -14.62 5.58 17.45
N ILE A 248 -15.92 5.46 17.20
CA ILE A 248 -17.00 5.98 18.05
C ILE A 248 -17.65 4.79 18.78
N THR A 249 -17.73 4.87 20.10
CA THR A 249 -18.28 3.78 20.93
C THR A 249 -19.27 4.31 21.98
N ALA A 250 -20.19 3.47 22.38
CA ALA A 250 -21.11 3.72 23.48
C ALA A 250 -21.86 2.43 23.86
N GLY A 251 -22.51 2.42 24.99
CA GLY A 251 -23.53 1.40 25.34
C GLY A 251 -24.67 1.35 24.32
N SER A 252 -25.51 0.32 24.43
CA SER A 252 -26.69 0.18 23.56
C SER A 252 -27.67 1.31 23.80
N GLY A 253 -28.29 1.84 22.76
CA GLY A 253 -29.32 2.89 22.89
C GLY A 253 -28.84 4.31 23.26
N ILE A 254 -27.56 4.52 23.55
CA ILE A 254 -27.03 5.85 24.00
C ILE A 254 -27.04 6.92 22.87
N GLY A 255 -27.23 6.51 21.62
CA GLY A 255 -27.36 7.46 20.51
C GLY A 255 -26.19 7.56 19.56
N LYS A 256 -25.33 6.51 19.44
CA LYS A 256 -24.20 6.45 18.50
C LYS A 256 -24.55 6.86 17.08
N SER A 257 -25.59 6.23 16.50
CA SER A 257 -26.01 6.51 15.12
C SER A 257 -26.57 7.93 14.97
N SER A 258 -27.25 8.48 15.97
CA SER A 258 -27.74 9.87 15.97
C SER A 258 -26.56 10.86 16.01
N PHE A 259 -25.54 10.58 16.81
CA PHE A 259 -24.31 11.35 16.86
C PHE A 259 -23.56 11.32 15.52
N CYS A 260 -23.37 10.14 14.92
CA CYS A 260 -22.74 9.99 13.60
C CYS A 260 -23.53 10.71 12.50
N ARG A 261 -24.88 10.64 12.52
CA ARG A 261 -25.72 11.38 11.55
C ARG A 261 -25.57 12.88 11.71
N GLN A 262 -25.49 13.41 12.93
CA GLN A 262 -25.30 14.84 13.15
C GLN A 262 -23.91 15.29 12.66
N LEU A 263 -22.84 14.52 12.92
CA LEU A 263 -21.53 14.78 12.35
C LEU A 263 -21.58 14.79 10.83
N ALA A 264 -22.14 13.75 10.22
CA ALA A 264 -22.28 13.64 8.76
C ALA A 264 -23.07 14.80 8.17
N THR A 265 -24.18 15.21 8.83
CA THR A 265 -25.01 16.34 8.42
C THR A 265 -24.23 17.66 8.48
N SER A 266 -23.47 17.90 9.55
CA SER A 266 -22.62 19.09 9.68
C SER A 266 -21.58 19.18 8.56
N LEU A 267 -20.97 18.05 8.22
CA LEU A 267 -19.99 17.96 7.13
C LEU A 267 -20.63 18.23 5.76
N LEU A 268 -21.80 17.64 5.49
CA LEU A 268 -22.54 17.83 4.24
C LEU A 268 -23.00 19.28 4.07
N GLN A 269 -23.43 19.94 5.16
CA GLN A 269 -23.80 21.36 5.14
C GLN A 269 -22.61 22.27 4.84
N LYS A 270 -21.40 21.88 5.24
CA LYS A 270 -20.13 22.54 4.89
C LYS A 270 -19.61 22.11 3.50
N LYS A 271 -20.46 21.47 2.67
CA LYS A 271 -20.15 20.95 1.34
C LYS A 271 -19.04 19.89 1.31
N GLY A 272 -18.89 19.15 2.40
CA GLY A 272 -18.07 17.95 2.45
C GLY A 272 -18.72 16.81 1.69
N ARG A 273 -17.90 15.96 1.09
CA ARG A 273 -18.34 14.73 0.41
C ARG A 273 -18.29 13.57 1.40
N VAL A 274 -19.44 12.93 1.65
CA VAL A 274 -19.58 11.92 2.72
C VAL A 274 -20.08 10.59 2.15
N GLY A 275 -19.38 9.50 2.49
CA GLY A 275 -19.86 8.13 2.34
C GLY A 275 -20.46 7.61 3.65
N TYR A 276 -21.59 6.89 3.58
CA TYR A 276 -22.24 6.37 4.77
C TYR A 276 -22.71 4.92 4.53
N LEU A 277 -22.12 4.00 5.26
CA LEU A 277 -22.47 2.58 5.25
C LEU A 277 -23.22 2.26 6.55
N ALA A 278 -24.56 2.32 6.50
CA ALA A 278 -25.43 1.93 7.61
C ALA A 278 -25.84 0.48 7.44
N LEU A 279 -25.15 -0.45 8.12
CA LEU A 279 -25.39 -1.89 7.92
C LEU A 279 -26.57 -2.43 8.77
N GLU A 280 -27.02 -1.68 9.77
CA GLU A 280 -28.15 -2.05 10.65
C GLU A 280 -29.50 -1.45 10.26
N GLU A 281 -29.50 -0.47 9.38
CA GLU A 281 -30.75 0.21 9.02
C GLU A 281 -30.90 0.42 7.52
N SER A 282 -32.15 0.61 7.09
CA SER A 282 -32.42 0.89 5.67
C SER A 282 -31.95 2.29 5.26
N ASN A 283 -31.62 2.46 3.98
CA ASN A 283 -31.27 3.77 3.40
C ASN A 283 -32.34 4.83 3.64
N ARG A 284 -33.63 4.43 3.63
CA ARG A 284 -34.74 5.33 3.95
C ARG A 284 -34.61 5.88 5.37
N ARG A 285 -34.27 5.05 6.36
CA ARG A 285 -34.14 5.47 7.77
C ARG A 285 -32.91 6.36 7.96
N THR A 286 -31.81 6.01 7.35
CA THR A 286 -30.59 6.84 7.35
C THR A 286 -30.85 8.20 6.71
N ALA A 287 -31.49 8.23 5.53
CA ALA A 287 -31.83 9.45 4.81
C ALA A 287 -32.74 10.37 5.64
N LEU A 288 -33.84 9.82 6.19
CA LEU A 288 -34.75 10.58 7.06
C LEU A 288 -34.03 11.09 8.32
N GLY A 289 -33.12 10.31 8.89
CA GLY A 289 -32.33 10.72 10.05
C GLY A 289 -31.38 11.88 9.74
N LEU A 290 -30.70 11.87 8.60
CA LEU A 290 -29.84 12.97 8.13
C LEU A 290 -30.67 14.24 7.84
N MET A 291 -31.78 14.09 7.13
CA MET A 291 -32.72 15.20 6.87
C MET A 291 -33.28 15.78 8.18
N SER A 292 -33.68 14.92 9.15
CA SER A 292 -34.16 15.33 10.46
C SER A 292 -33.16 16.20 11.21
N SER A 293 -31.88 15.71 11.23
CA SER A 293 -30.77 16.48 11.82
C SER A 293 -30.55 17.81 11.12
N ALA A 294 -30.72 17.88 9.80
CA ALA A 294 -30.52 19.11 9.03
C ALA A 294 -31.58 20.16 9.29
N VAL A 295 -32.88 19.77 9.33
CA VAL A 295 -33.98 20.70 9.47
C VAL A 295 -34.46 20.89 10.93
N GLY A 296 -33.94 20.07 11.86
CA GLY A 296 -34.36 20.12 13.26
C GLY A 296 -35.81 19.68 13.45
N LYS A 297 -36.23 18.58 12.78
CA LYS A 297 -37.61 18.07 12.88
C LYS A 297 -37.57 16.52 12.75
N PRO A 298 -38.31 15.76 13.60
CA PRO A 298 -38.28 14.29 13.60
C PRO A 298 -39.08 13.69 12.42
N LEU A 299 -38.44 13.62 11.23
CA LEU A 299 -39.09 13.11 9.99
C LEU A 299 -39.28 11.59 9.98
N HIS A 300 -38.71 10.87 10.89
CA HIS A 300 -38.84 9.43 11.02
C HIS A 300 -39.99 9.01 11.94
N ILE A 301 -40.66 9.95 12.58
CA ILE A 301 -41.78 9.73 13.50
C ILE A 301 -43.04 10.39 12.91
N GLY A 302 -44.15 9.66 12.91
CA GLY A 302 -45.44 10.13 12.42
C GLY A 302 -45.58 10.13 10.90
N GLU A 303 -46.68 10.70 10.42
CA GLU A 303 -46.98 10.88 9.01
C GLU A 303 -46.59 12.29 8.57
N HIS A 304 -45.98 12.40 7.41
CA HIS A 304 -45.55 13.65 6.81
C HIS A 304 -46.09 13.75 5.39
N ASP A 305 -46.59 14.94 5.03
CA ASP A 305 -47.05 15.20 3.67
C ASP A 305 -45.89 15.04 2.67
N ARG A 306 -46.21 14.43 1.53
CA ARG A 306 -45.21 14.18 0.48
C ARG A 306 -44.60 15.48 -0.06
N ALA A 307 -45.40 16.55 -0.20
CA ALA A 307 -44.96 17.84 -0.69
C ALA A 307 -43.93 18.48 0.27
N ASP A 308 -44.14 18.36 1.58
CA ASP A 308 -43.23 18.89 2.59
C ASP A 308 -41.93 18.05 2.62
N LEU A 309 -42.01 16.72 2.56
CA LEU A 309 -40.83 15.88 2.46
C LEU A 309 -40.04 16.18 1.18
N THR A 310 -40.70 16.45 0.07
CA THR A 310 -40.03 16.80 -1.19
C THR A 310 -39.26 18.11 -1.05
N LYS A 311 -39.88 19.16 -0.46
CA LYS A 311 -39.17 20.43 -0.22
C LYS A 311 -37.92 20.25 0.65
N ILE A 312 -38.02 19.43 1.71
CA ILE A 312 -36.90 19.15 2.60
C ILE A 312 -35.83 18.36 1.83
N TYR A 313 -36.22 17.37 1.04
CA TYR A 313 -35.30 16.58 0.18
C TYR A 313 -34.56 17.51 -0.79
N ASP A 314 -35.26 18.40 -1.48
CA ASP A 314 -34.71 19.35 -2.45
C ASP A 314 -33.68 20.32 -1.82
N SER A 315 -33.88 20.68 -0.54
CA SER A 315 -32.96 21.56 0.21
C SER A 315 -31.84 20.83 0.94
N THR A 316 -31.87 19.51 0.97
CA THR A 316 -30.90 18.67 1.70
C THR A 316 -30.25 17.61 0.78
N LEU A 317 -30.78 16.39 0.74
CA LEU A 317 -30.18 15.26 0.03
C LEU A 317 -29.93 15.54 -1.45
N ALA A 318 -30.81 16.28 -2.12
CA ALA A 318 -30.65 16.64 -3.53
C ALA A 318 -29.45 17.58 -3.79
N THR A 319 -28.96 18.27 -2.75
CA THR A 319 -27.85 19.24 -2.86
C THR A 319 -26.54 18.74 -2.26
N TRP A 320 -26.56 17.60 -1.57
CA TRP A 320 -25.42 17.06 -0.85
C TRP A 320 -24.65 16.02 -1.66
N ASP A 321 -23.34 16.06 -1.56
CA ASP A 321 -22.45 15.00 -2.06
C ASP A 321 -22.44 13.83 -1.05
N LEU A 322 -23.58 13.13 -0.95
CA LEU A 322 -23.79 11.99 -0.06
C LEU A 322 -23.89 10.69 -0.86
N TYR A 323 -23.11 9.70 -0.46
CA TYR A 323 -23.15 8.35 -1.03
C TYR A 323 -23.52 7.33 0.05
N LEU A 324 -24.66 6.68 -0.12
CA LEU A 324 -25.13 5.63 0.78
C LEU A 324 -24.82 4.26 0.20
N PHE A 325 -24.40 3.34 1.06
CA PHE A 325 -24.32 1.93 0.67
C PHE A 325 -25.72 1.30 0.75
N ASP A 326 -26.19 0.78 -0.38
CA ASP A 326 -27.47 0.07 -0.43
C ASP A 326 -27.28 -1.41 -0.09
N GLY A 327 -27.26 -1.70 1.21
CA GLY A 327 -27.10 -3.04 1.74
C GLY A 327 -27.52 -3.10 3.20
N PHE A 328 -28.18 -4.19 3.58
CA PHE A 328 -28.69 -4.43 4.92
C PHE A 328 -28.30 -5.82 5.41
N GLY A 329 -27.80 -5.93 6.64
CA GLY A 329 -27.45 -7.20 7.24
C GLY A 329 -25.98 -7.60 7.05
N SER A 330 -25.74 -8.91 7.12
CA SER A 330 -24.39 -9.49 7.02
C SER A 330 -23.89 -9.55 5.59
N PHE A 331 -22.67 -9.11 5.37
CA PHE A 331 -21.97 -9.14 4.09
C PHE A 331 -20.62 -9.81 4.24
N ASP A 332 -20.10 -10.33 3.11
CA ASP A 332 -18.68 -10.61 3.00
C ASP A 332 -17.89 -9.31 3.22
N PRO A 333 -16.96 -9.27 4.19
CA PRO A 333 -16.16 -8.08 4.47
C PRO A 333 -15.44 -7.51 3.25
N ASP A 334 -15.06 -8.33 2.28
CA ASP A 334 -14.41 -7.90 1.05
C ASP A 334 -15.31 -7.00 0.21
N ILE A 335 -16.61 -7.22 0.21
CA ILE A 335 -17.58 -6.34 -0.45
C ILE A 335 -17.52 -4.94 0.17
N ILE A 336 -17.52 -4.85 1.50
CA ILE A 336 -17.49 -3.57 2.22
C ILE A 336 -16.18 -2.84 1.97
N TYR A 337 -15.02 -3.52 2.05
CA TYR A 337 -13.72 -2.91 1.74
C TYR A 337 -13.68 -2.36 0.33
N ASN A 338 -14.15 -3.13 -0.67
CA ASN A 338 -14.20 -2.68 -2.06
C ASN A 338 -15.13 -1.48 -2.26
N ARG A 339 -16.24 -1.39 -1.52
CA ARG A 339 -17.16 -0.24 -1.59
C ARG A 339 -16.54 1.01 -0.96
N ILE A 340 -15.87 0.88 0.18
CA ILE A 340 -15.14 1.98 0.80
C ILE A 340 -14.03 2.47 -0.15
N GLU A 341 -13.26 1.56 -0.73
CA GLU A 341 -12.21 1.90 -1.68
C GLU A 341 -12.75 2.60 -2.94
N TYR A 342 -13.88 2.12 -3.48
CA TYR A 342 -14.54 2.76 -4.61
C TYR A 342 -15.07 4.17 -4.24
N MET A 343 -15.68 4.36 -3.07
CA MET A 343 -16.10 5.68 -2.61
C MET A 343 -14.88 6.63 -2.49
N ALA A 344 -13.76 6.13 -1.95
CA ALA A 344 -12.56 6.91 -1.77
C ALA A 344 -11.89 7.31 -3.10
N THR A 345 -11.69 6.35 -4.00
CA THR A 345 -10.88 6.53 -5.22
C THR A 345 -11.71 6.90 -6.45
N GLY A 346 -12.91 6.33 -6.57
CA GLY A 346 -13.79 6.53 -7.71
C GLY A 346 -14.71 7.73 -7.56
N LEU A 347 -15.14 8.05 -6.33
CA LEU A 347 -16.05 9.15 -6.01
C LEU A 347 -15.37 10.30 -5.25
N ASP A 348 -14.06 10.21 -5.03
CA ASP A 348 -13.26 11.19 -4.26
C ASP A 348 -13.90 11.55 -2.89
N THR A 349 -14.43 10.54 -2.21
CA THR A 349 -15.08 10.69 -0.91
C THR A 349 -14.05 10.53 0.19
N ARG A 350 -13.70 11.60 0.87
CA ARG A 350 -12.63 11.62 1.86
C ARG A 350 -13.09 11.32 3.28
N ILE A 351 -14.39 11.36 3.55
CA ILE A 351 -14.98 11.11 4.88
C ILE A 351 -16.02 10.01 4.75
N ILE A 352 -15.81 8.91 5.48
CA ILE A 352 -16.69 7.74 5.39
C ILE A 352 -17.09 7.28 6.79
N PHE A 353 -18.39 7.01 6.97
CA PHE A 353 -18.96 6.42 8.19
C PHE A 353 -19.30 4.95 7.94
N LEU A 354 -18.89 4.08 8.87
CA LEU A 354 -19.21 2.65 8.90
C LEU A 354 -19.92 2.30 10.21
N ASP A 355 -21.24 2.12 10.15
CA ASP A 355 -22.13 1.85 11.29
C ASP A 355 -22.78 0.47 11.11
N HIS A 356 -22.33 -0.61 11.78
CA HIS A 356 -21.21 -0.71 12.72
C HIS A 356 -20.38 -1.99 12.48
N LEU A 357 -19.21 -2.06 13.14
CA LEU A 357 -18.22 -3.13 13.01
C LEU A 357 -18.78 -4.54 13.24
N SER A 358 -19.67 -4.76 14.22
CA SER A 358 -20.15 -6.11 14.58
C SER A 358 -20.96 -6.78 13.46
N ILE A 359 -21.64 -6.02 12.61
CA ILE A 359 -22.35 -6.56 11.44
C ILE A 359 -21.36 -7.08 10.40
N LEU A 360 -20.26 -6.34 10.19
CA LEU A 360 -19.19 -6.77 9.30
C LEU A 360 -18.57 -8.11 9.70
N LEU A 361 -18.60 -8.41 11.01
CA LEU A 361 -18.06 -9.65 11.55
C LEU A 361 -19.06 -10.80 11.54
N SER A 362 -20.37 -10.52 11.54
CA SER A 362 -21.42 -11.53 11.68
C SER A 362 -21.51 -12.50 10.49
N GLY A 363 -20.88 -12.19 9.37
CA GLY A 363 -20.78 -13.05 8.18
C GLY A 363 -19.55 -13.95 8.16
N LEU A 364 -18.70 -13.91 9.17
CA LEU A 364 -17.47 -14.69 9.25
C LEU A 364 -17.61 -15.84 10.25
N ASP A 365 -17.08 -17.02 9.89
CA ASP A 365 -16.96 -18.15 10.80
C ASP A 365 -15.60 -18.10 11.52
N GLY A 366 -15.59 -18.29 12.85
CA GLY A 366 -14.35 -18.41 13.61
C GLY A 366 -14.32 -17.67 14.94
N ASP A 367 -13.10 -17.46 15.46
CA ASP A 367 -12.86 -16.71 16.71
C ASP A 367 -13.11 -15.21 16.49
N GLU A 368 -14.10 -14.66 17.19
CA GLU A 368 -14.49 -13.23 17.11
C GLU A 368 -13.28 -12.29 17.28
N ARG A 369 -12.39 -12.60 18.21
CA ARG A 369 -11.20 -11.79 18.47
C ARG A 369 -10.28 -11.72 17.25
N ARG A 370 -9.98 -12.85 16.65
CA ARG A 370 -9.12 -12.93 15.45
C ARG A 370 -9.77 -12.22 14.26
N MET A 371 -11.09 -12.34 14.12
CA MET A 371 -11.84 -11.66 13.06
C MET A 371 -11.75 -10.14 13.22
N ILE A 372 -11.92 -9.63 14.45
CA ILE A 372 -11.76 -8.20 14.76
C ILE A 372 -10.35 -7.74 14.43
N ASP A 373 -9.31 -8.46 14.85
CA ASP A 373 -7.91 -8.12 14.61
C ASP A 373 -7.63 -8.01 13.11
N THR A 374 -8.09 -8.98 12.32
CA THR A 374 -7.93 -8.99 10.87
C THR A 374 -8.69 -7.83 10.21
N THR A 375 -9.94 -7.62 10.60
CA THR A 375 -10.79 -6.56 10.05
C THR A 375 -10.21 -5.17 10.35
N MET A 376 -9.80 -4.92 11.58
CA MET A 376 -9.19 -3.65 11.98
C MET A 376 -7.87 -3.39 11.24
N THR A 377 -7.05 -4.43 11.07
CA THR A 377 -5.80 -4.33 10.28
C THR A 377 -6.09 -3.96 8.83
N ARG A 378 -7.09 -4.56 8.22
CA ARG A 378 -7.50 -4.27 6.84
C ARG A 378 -8.09 -2.87 6.69
N LEU A 379 -8.95 -2.44 7.63
CA LEU A 379 -9.50 -1.08 7.63
C LEU A 379 -8.39 -0.05 7.82
N ARG A 380 -7.42 -0.29 8.73
CA ARG A 380 -6.27 0.62 8.91
C ARG A 380 -5.43 0.72 7.64
N SER A 381 -5.14 -0.41 6.99
CA SER A 381 -4.40 -0.44 5.73
C SER A 381 -5.15 0.29 4.60
N LEU A 382 -6.48 0.17 4.57
CA LEU A 382 -7.33 0.88 3.62
C LEU A 382 -7.26 2.40 3.84
N VAL A 383 -7.40 2.86 5.08
CA VAL A 383 -7.31 4.27 5.48
C VAL A 383 -5.94 4.85 5.09
N GLU A 384 -4.85 4.13 5.39
CA GLU A 384 -3.49 4.56 5.04
C GLU A 384 -3.30 4.69 3.52
N ARG A 385 -3.78 3.71 2.75
CA ARG A 385 -3.62 3.69 1.29
C ARG A 385 -4.47 4.73 0.58
N THR A 386 -5.69 4.98 1.07
CA THR A 386 -6.65 5.88 0.42
C THR A 386 -6.63 7.30 0.97
N GLY A 387 -6.04 7.51 2.14
CA GLY A 387 -5.99 8.81 2.82
C GLY A 387 -7.36 9.32 3.28
N ILE A 388 -8.35 8.45 3.52
CA ILE A 388 -9.67 8.84 4.01
C ILE A 388 -9.69 9.02 5.53
N SER A 389 -10.65 9.80 6.04
CA SER A 389 -11.09 9.74 7.43
C SER A 389 -12.21 8.71 7.55
N LEU A 390 -11.97 7.62 8.28
CA LEU A 390 -12.96 6.57 8.49
C LEU A 390 -13.51 6.64 9.92
N PHE A 391 -14.80 6.94 10.04
CA PHE A 391 -15.54 6.89 11.30
C PHE A 391 -16.15 5.50 11.47
N LEU A 392 -15.63 4.74 12.42
CA LEU A 392 -16.05 3.39 12.71
C LEU A 392 -16.88 3.33 13.98
N VAL A 393 -18.11 2.87 13.89
CA VAL A 393 -18.94 2.62 15.08
C VAL A 393 -18.65 1.22 15.64
N SER A 394 -18.36 1.16 16.94
CA SER A 394 -18.11 -0.08 17.66
C SER A 394 -18.95 -0.18 18.94
N HIS A 395 -19.36 -1.39 19.29
CA HIS A 395 -20.02 -1.67 20.56
C HIS A 395 -19.03 -1.88 21.69
N LEU A 396 -19.50 -1.64 22.92
CA LEU A 396 -18.80 -2.02 24.15
C LEU A 396 -19.09 -3.48 24.52
N ARG A 397 -18.15 -4.11 25.24
CA ARG A 397 -18.42 -5.35 25.97
C ARG A 397 -19.42 -5.05 27.09
N ARG A 398 -20.22 -6.05 27.42
CA ARG A 398 -21.04 -5.97 28.65
C ARG A 398 -20.09 -5.77 29.82
N ASN A 399 -20.42 -4.80 30.66
CA ASN A 399 -19.68 -4.54 31.88
C ASN A 399 -19.92 -5.69 32.85
N HIS A 400 -18.87 -6.18 33.51
CA HIS A 400 -18.99 -7.17 34.62
C HIS A 400 -19.11 -6.47 35.97
N SER A 401 -19.14 -5.12 36.03
CA SER A 401 -19.40 -4.34 37.24
C SER A 401 -20.91 -4.23 37.51
N ASP A 402 -21.27 -3.91 38.74
CA ASP A 402 -22.65 -3.73 39.19
C ASP A 402 -23.38 -2.58 38.47
N GLN A 403 -22.66 -1.69 37.77
CA GLN A 403 -23.18 -0.58 36.98
C GLN A 403 -22.99 -0.82 35.48
N GLY A 404 -24.09 -0.85 34.74
CA GLY A 404 -24.10 -0.99 33.27
C GLY A 404 -23.70 0.29 32.55
N HIS A 405 -23.33 0.14 31.28
CA HIS A 405 -23.06 1.32 30.42
C HIS A 405 -24.32 2.19 30.21
N GLU A 406 -25.50 1.55 30.29
CA GLU A 406 -26.79 2.22 30.21
C GLU A 406 -27.14 3.00 31.49
N GLU A 407 -26.39 2.80 32.55
CA GLU A 407 -26.49 3.49 33.86
C GLU A 407 -25.39 4.56 34.02
N GLY A 408 -24.77 4.98 32.92
CA GLY A 408 -23.77 6.06 32.91
C GLY A 408 -22.38 5.64 33.36
N ALA A 409 -22.07 4.35 33.39
CA ALA A 409 -20.71 3.90 33.75
C ALA A 409 -19.65 4.48 32.80
N ARG A 410 -18.55 4.97 33.40
CA ARG A 410 -17.39 5.49 32.66
C ARG A 410 -16.85 4.43 31.68
N VAL A 411 -16.60 4.84 30.44
CA VAL A 411 -16.04 3.99 29.40
C VAL A 411 -14.51 4.06 29.39
N SER A 412 -13.87 2.91 29.22
CA SER A 412 -12.43 2.79 29.05
C SER A 412 -12.07 2.03 27.76
N LEU A 413 -10.84 2.21 27.27
CA LEU A 413 -10.33 1.50 26.08
C LEU A 413 -10.41 -0.03 26.22
N GLY A 414 -10.25 -0.58 27.43
CA GLY A 414 -10.31 -2.03 27.70
C GLY A 414 -11.71 -2.62 27.54
N GLN A 415 -12.76 -1.80 27.49
CA GLN A 415 -14.15 -2.21 27.32
C GLN A 415 -14.62 -2.23 25.87
N LEU A 416 -13.77 -1.83 24.91
CA LEU A 416 -14.07 -2.01 23.49
C LEU A 416 -14.25 -3.49 23.17
N ARG A 417 -15.36 -3.84 22.51
CA ARG A 417 -15.77 -5.22 22.27
C ARG A 417 -14.74 -5.97 21.43
N GLY A 418 -14.37 -7.15 21.91
CA GLY A 418 -13.68 -8.20 21.15
C GLY A 418 -12.16 -8.13 21.24
N SER A 419 -11.50 -7.02 20.96
CA SER A 419 -10.05 -6.98 20.85
C SER A 419 -9.41 -5.65 21.23
N ALA A 420 -8.19 -5.72 21.75
CA ALA A 420 -7.32 -4.56 21.91
C ALA A 420 -6.98 -3.90 20.56
N ALA A 421 -7.15 -4.60 19.43
CA ALA A 421 -6.86 -4.07 18.10
C ALA A 421 -7.68 -2.82 17.76
N ILE A 422 -8.94 -2.73 18.21
CA ILE A 422 -9.75 -1.52 17.99
C ILE A 422 -9.04 -0.31 18.62
N ALA A 423 -8.65 -0.43 19.90
CA ALA A 423 -7.93 0.64 20.58
C ALA A 423 -6.54 0.91 19.98
N GLN A 424 -5.82 -0.13 19.56
CA GLN A 424 -4.46 0.01 19.05
C GLN A 424 -4.42 0.65 17.65
N LEU A 425 -5.32 0.23 16.75
CA LEU A 425 -5.30 0.61 15.33
C LEU A 425 -6.08 1.90 15.04
N SER A 426 -6.98 2.32 15.94
CA SER A 426 -7.63 3.64 15.83
C SER A 426 -6.65 4.77 16.16
N ASP A 427 -6.77 5.89 15.45
CA ASP A 427 -6.02 7.12 15.73
C ASP A 427 -6.69 7.93 16.85
N ALA A 428 -8.03 7.97 16.83
CA ALA A 428 -8.83 8.54 17.92
C ALA A 428 -9.92 7.57 18.34
N CYS A 429 -10.28 7.59 19.63
CA CYS A 429 -11.41 6.83 20.17
C CYS A 429 -12.30 7.79 20.98
N ILE A 430 -13.56 7.89 20.57
CA ILE A 430 -14.58 8.75 21.18
C ILE A 430 -15.62 7.86 21.84
N ALA A 431 -15.90 8.09 23.11
CA ALA A 431 -16.95 7.40 23.85
C ALA A 431 -18.12 8.35 24.17
N LEU A 432 -19.33 7.83 24.04
CA LEU A 432 -20.52 8.48 24.52
C LEU A 432 -21.01 7.76 25.79
N GLU A 433 -21.14 8.50 26.88
CA GLU A 433 -21.55 8.01 28.18
C GLU A 433 -22.87 8.71 28.59
N ARG A 434 -23.90 7.94 28.96
CA ARG A 434 -25.18 8.48 29.37
C ARG A 434 -25.87 7.55 30.34
N ASP A 435 -26.43 8.09 31.42
CA ASP A 435 -27.35 7.38 32.29
C ASP A 435 -28.78 7.46 31.73
N GLN A 436 -29.28 6.35 31.22
CA GLN A 436 -30.63 6.22 30.68
C GLN A 436 -31.68 5.93 31.77
N GLN A 437 -31.24 5.52 32.96
CA GLN A 437 -32.09 5.09 34.06
C GLN A 437 -32.34 6.20 35.08
N SER A 438 -31.67 7.34 34.99
CA SER A 438 -31.70 8.43 36.00
C SER A 438 -33.03 9.11 36.20
N GLY A 439 -34.10 8.76 35.47
CA GLY A 439 -35.42 9.36 35.58
C GLY A 439 -35.52 10.87 35.22
N ASN A 440 -34.39 11.50 34.92
CA ASN A 440 -34.34 12.85 34.38
C ASN A 440 -34.57 12.77 32.87
N GLU A 441 -35.63 13.38 32.37
CA GLU A 441 -35.98 13.44 30.95
C GLU A 441 -34.86 13.95 30.05
N HIS A 442 -33.77 14.49 30.63
CA HIS A 442 -32.64 15.10 29.93
C HIS A 442 -31.29 14.71 30.56
N SER A 443 -31.00 13.40 30.73
CA SER A 443 -29.65 13.05 31.14
C SER A 443 -28.65 13.44 30.05
N ASP A 444 -27.64 14.25 30.43
CA ASP A 444 -26.61 14.73 29.50
C ASP A 444 -25.77 13.55 29.00
N THR A 445 -25.40 13.58 27.75
CA THR A 445 -24.45 12.63 27.16
C THR A 445 -23.05 13.22 27.29
N THR A 446 -22.20 12.60 28.12
CA THR A 446 -20.78 12.95 28.21
C THR A 446 -20.04 12.39 27.00
N VAL A 447 -19.37 13.25 26.27
CA VAL A 447 -18.46 12.86 25.17
C VAL A 447 -17.04 12.84 25.74
N ARG A 448 -16.41 11.68 25.65
CA ARG A 448 -15.05 11.48 26.16
C ARG A 448 -14.12 11.03 25.06
N VAL A 449 -12.95 11.67 24.94
CA VAL A 449 -11.86 11.21 24.11
C VAL A 449 -11.03 10.21 24.93
N LEU A 450 -11.09 8.94 24.53
CA LEU A 450 -10.34 7.85 25.19
C LEU A 450 -8.94 7.71 24.64
N LYS A 451 -8.73 8.12 23.39
CA LYS A 451 -7.45 8.04 22.69
C LYS A 451 -7.37 9.16 21.65
N ASN A 452 -6.21 9.77 21.56
CA ASN A 452 -5.86 10.73 20.54
C ASN A 452 -4.37 10.54 20.20
N ARG A 453 -4.09 9.95 19.05
CA ARG A 453 -2.70 9.68 18.61
C ARG A 453 -1.98 10.95 18.17
N TYR A 454 -2.75 11.95 17.74
CA TYR A 454 -2.20 13.19 17.20
C TYR A 454 -1.56 14.08 18.28
N SER A 455 -2.31 14.43 19.32
CA SER A 455 -1.84 15.31 20.40
C SER A 455 -1.51 14.58 21.70
N GLY A 456 -2.09 13.38 21.90
CA GLY A 456 -2.05 12.66 23.16
C GLY A 456 -3.11 13.14 24.18
N GLU A 457 -3.82 14.22 23.89
CA GLU A 457 -4.85 14.79 24.78
C GLU A 457 -6.08 13.89 24.85
N THR A 458 -6.52 13.57 26.07
CA THR A 458 -7.67 12.73 26.35
C THR A 458 -8.47 13.33 27.49
N GLY A 459 -9.69 12.86 27.71
CA GLY A 459 -10.53 13.34 28.78
C GLY A 459 -11.96 13.65 28.32
N ILE A 460 -12.73 14.37 29.14
CA ILE A 460 -14.06 14.82 28.77
C ILE A 460 -13.94 15.96 27.78
N ALA A 461 -14.50 15.76 26.58
CA ALA A 461 -14.55 16.80 25.55
C ALA A 461 -15.68 17.79 25.81
N CYS A 462 -16.90 17.28 25.98
CA CYS A 462 -18.09 18.09 26.19
C CYS A 462 -19.23 17.27 26.79
N LYS A 463 -20.27 17.95 27.24
CA LYS A 463 -21.58 17.35 27.55
C LYS A 463 -22.59 17.78 26.50
N LEU A 464 -23.39 16.87 26.02
CA LEU A 464 -24.37 17.05 24.98
C LEU A 464 -25.78 16.79 25.52
N LYS A 465 -26.71 17.67 25.20
CA LYS A 465 -28.15 17.45 25.40
C LYS A 465 -28.79 17.06 24.08
N TYR A 466 -29.45 15.88 24.07
CA TYR A 466 -30.24 15.49 22.90
C TYR A 466 -31.65 16.03 22.98
N ASN A 467 -32.06 16.76 21.97
CA ASN A 467 -33.42 17.28 21.88
C ASN A 467 -34.22 16.39 20.92
N LEU A 468 -35.29 15.77 21.44
CA LEU A 468 -36.18 14.87 20.70
C LEU A 468 -36.96 15.58 19.59
N ASP A 469 -37.36 16.84 19.82
CA ASP A 469 -38.14 17.62 18.86
C ASP A 469 -37.32 18.08 17.67
N THR A 470 -36.00 18.31 17.88
CA THR A 470 -35.09 18.75 16.83
C THR A 470 -34.20 17.65 16.29
N CYS A 471 -34.16 16.47 16.92
CA CYS A 471 -33.25 15.36 16.60
C CYS A 471 -31.76 15.77 16.60
N ARG A 472 -31.39 16.71 17.45
CA ARG A 472 -30.01 17.26 17.51
C ARG A 472 -29.45 17.18 18.93
N PHE A 473 -28.14 16.98 18.95
CA PHE A 473 -27.32 17.22 20.12
C PHE A 473 -26.91 18.70 20.15
N THR A 474 -27.01 19.33 21.32
CA THR A 474 -26.50 20.67 21.61
C THR A 474 -25.46 20.58 22.71
N GLU A 475 -24.33 21.25 22.55
CA GLU A 475 -23.29 21.32 23.56
C GLU A 475 -23.70 22.26 24.69
N ASP A 476 -23.48 21.87 25.95
CA ASP A 476 -23.69 22.71 27.10
C ASP A 476 -22.49 23.64 27.29
N GLU A 477 -22.66 24.93 26.90
CA GLU A 477 -21.63 25.95 26.95
C GLU A 477 -21.33 26.48 28.37
N THR A 478 -22.10 26.02 29.38
CA THR A 478 -21.96 26.55 30.75
C THR A 478 -20.81 25.96 31.54
N GLN A 479 -20.16 24.91 31.02
CA GLN A 479 -19.01 24.25 31.64
C GLN A 479 -17.76 24.40 30.78
N SER A 480 -16.86 25.31 31.18
CA SER A 480 -15.46 25.21 30.76
C SER A 480 -14.82 24.01 31.47
N TYR A 481 -14.41 23.02 30.71
CA TYR A 481 -13.67 21.89 31.29
C TYR A 481 -12.20 22.28 31.40
N ASP A 482 -11.80 22.76 32.57
CA ASP A 482 -10.38 22.86 32.90
C ASP A 482 -9.86 21.43 33.09
N PHE A 483 -8.88 21.06 32.30
CA PHE A 483 -8.16 19.81 32.43
C PHE A 483 -7.47 19.77 33.82
N ASP A 484 -7.92 18.91 34.71
CA ASP A 484 -7.24 18.66 35.98
C ASP A 484 -6.39 17.39 35.86
N PRO A 485 -5.06 17.51 35.70
CA PRO A 485 -4.17 16.37 35.53
C PRO A 485 -4.09 15.47 36.80
N THR A 486 -4.69 15.88 37.94
CA THR A 486 -4.62 15.14 39.18
C THR A 486 -5.82 14.21 39.42
N THR A 487 -6.95 14.43 38.73
CA THR A 487 -8.19 13.66 38.91
C THR A 487 -8.58 12.82 37.70
N ASP A 488 -7.95 13.02 36.54
CA ASP A 488 -8.30 12.37 35.27
C ASP A 488 -7.38 11.22 34.87
N PHE A 489 -6.53 10.74 35.78
CA PHE A 489 -5.70 9.51 35.62
C PHE A 489 -6.23 8.35 36.44
#